data_58d722909cfc4a9829ba2a7ecb377a0e
#
_entry.id   58d722909cfc4a9829ba2a7ecb377a0e
#
_cell.length_a   1.000
_cell.length_b   1.000
_cell.length_c   1.000
_cell.angle_alpha   90.00
_cell.angle_beta   90.00
_cell.angle_gamma   90.00
#
_symmetry.space_group_name_H-M   'P 1'
#
loop_
_entity.id
_entity.type
_entity.pdbx_description
1 polymer ?
#
loop_
_entity_poly.entity_id
_entity_poly.type
_entity_poly.pdbx_seq_one_letter_code
_entity_poly.pdbx_strand_id
1 'polypeptide(L)'
;MSKKVFIGVGYGGTDSGAVGHLVEKEVNLVEALACKDFLKMHGVEVLMSRAVDENDPVTDEINECNAFEPDLAIDVLNNSGCGDGFETFCYCKGGLSKNLAENIEDEVKKIGQNSRGCKTKLGSSGSDYYAFIRETICPAVICEGCFIDNETDVKIADTKEKQKAFGVAYAKGILRTLGISIKENISQSESDKKAKYYVQVGAYSSKENAEKQLQKAKDAGFADAFMRVVAQTNSRT
;
A
#
# COMPACT_ATOMS: atom_id res chain seq x y z
N MET A 1 21.96 6.11 9.10
CA MET A 1 20.73 5.41 9.53
C MET A 1 19.80 5.34 8.35
N SER A 2 19.03 4.26 8.19
CA SER A 2 17.97 4.18 7.19
C SER A 2 16.89 5.20 7.47
N LYS A 3 16.27 5.74 6.44
CA LYS A 3 15.09 6.60 6.59
C LYS A 3 13.89 5.75 6.99
N LYS A 4 13.02 6.30 7.84
CA LYS A 4 11.83 5.65 8.35
C LYS A 4 10.57 6.37 7.85
N VAL A 5 9.57 5.62 7.43
CA VAL A 5 8.28 6.14 6.98
C VAL A 5 7.16 5.35 7.66
N PHE A 6 6.18 6.06 8.19
CA PHE A 6 4.93 5.46 8.67
C PHE A 6 3.83 5.64 7.63
N ILE A 7 3.03 4.59 7.43
CA ILE A 7 1.87 4.61 6.54
C ILE A 7 0.64 4.23 7.35
N GLY A 8 -0.20 5.22 7.67
CA GLY A 8 -1.57 5.02 8.12
C GLY A 8 -2.42 4.47 6.97
N VAL A 9 -3.35 3.60 7.29
CA VAL A 9 -4.23 2.95 6.32
C VAL A 9 -5.66 3.10 6.80
N GLY A 10 -6.30 4.18 6.41
CA GLY A 10 -7.59 4.57 6.94
C GLY A 10 -8.66 3.48 6.84
N TYR A 11 -9.48 3.39 7.88
CA TYR A 11 -10.56 2.42 8.06
C TYR A 11 -10.05 0.97 8.13
N GLY A 12 -10.98 0.00 8.31
CA GLY A 12 -10.65 -1.42 8.37
C GLY A 12 -11.59 -2.20 9.27
N GLY A 13 -11.58 -3.51 9.15
CA GLY A 13 -12.44 -4.39 9.95
C GLY A 13 -13.91 -4.05 9.80
N THR A 14 -14.55 -3.61 10.87
CA THR A 14 -15.98 -3.22 10.90
C THR A 14 -16.26 -1.83 10.35
N ASP A 15 -15.23 -0.97 10.20
CA ASP A 15 -15.36 0.34 9.59
C ASP A 15 -14.95 0.26 8.12
N SER A 16 -15.93 0.36 7.23
CA SER A 16 -15.70 0.30 5.77
C SER A 16 -15.13 1.59 5.19
N GLY A 17 -15.18 2.70 5.94
CA GLY A 17 -15.10 4.02 5.33
C GLY A 17 -16.27 4.29 4.41
N ALA A 18 -16.11 5.13 3.44
CA ALA A 18 -17.12 5.38 2.44
C ALA A 18 -17.34 4.15 1.53
N VAL A 19 -18.59 3.98 1.10
CA VAL A 19 -19.01 2.92 0.17
C VAL A 19 -19.72 3.56 -1.02
N GLY A 20 -19.15 3.36 -2.20
CA GLY A 20 -19.68 3.86 -3.46
C GLY A 20 -19.54 2.80 -4.54
N HIS A 21 -18.89 3.12 -5.66
CA HIS A 21 -18.49 2.15 -6.67
C HIS A 21 -17.37 1.21 -6.17
N LEU A 22 -16.63 1.67 -5.17
CA LEU A 22 -15.60 0.90 -4.45
C LEU A 22 -15.86 0.98 -2.94
N VAL A 23 -15.15 0.18 -2.17
CA VAL A 23 -15.14 0.22 -0.70
C VAL A 23 -13.82 0.83 -0.24
N GLU A 24 -13.86 1.93 0.48
CA GLU A 24 -12.70 2.76 0.77
C GLU A 24 -11.59 1.98 1.49
N LYS A 25 -11.90 1.25 2.56
CA LYS A 25 -10.92 0.44 3.32
C LYS A 25 -10.13 -0.55 2.46
N GLU A 26 -10.76 -1.09 1.39
CA GLU A 26 -10.12 -2.06 0.49
C GLU A 26 -9.16 -1.38 -0.47
N VAL A 27 -9.53 -0.20 -0.98
CA VAL A 27 -8.68 0.61 -1.86
C VAL A 27 -7.47 1.11 -1.09
N ASN A 28 -7.70 1.72 0.09
CA ASN A 28 -6.65 2.24 0.97
C ASN A 28 -5.58 1.18 1.26
N LEU A 29 -6.00 -0.06 1.57
CA LEU A 29 -5.07 -1.16 1.86
C LEU A 29 -4.20 -1.53 0.64
N VAL A 30 -4.78 -1.57 -0.55
CA VAL A 30 -4.01 -1.89 -1.78
C VAL A 30 -3.00 -0.81 -2.11
N GLU A 31 -3.38 0.46 -1.99
CA GLU A 31 -2.51 1.61 -2.21
C GLU A 31 -1.36 1.63 -1.20
N ALA A 32 -1.67 1.47 0.08
CA ALA A 32 -0.68 1.47 1.16
C ALA A 32 0.33 0.31 1.04
N LEU A 33 -0.14 -0.89 0.71
CA LEU A 33 0.75 -2.05 0.48
C LEU A 33 1.71 -1.80 -0.69
N ALA A 34 1.22 -1.23 -1.80
CA ALA A 34 2.07 -0.91 -2.94
C ALA A 34 3.08 0.21 -2.60
N CYS A 35 2.67 1.21 -1.83
CA CYS A 35 3.54 2.26 -1.32
C CYS A 35 4.68 1.66 -0.46
N LYS A 36 4.33 0.84 0.53
CA LYS A 36 5.30 0.15 1.39
C LYS A 36 6.30 -0.66 0.58
N ASP A 37 5.82 -1.48 -0.35
CA ASP A 37 6.69 -2.37 -1.12
C ASP A 37 7.67 -1.58 -1.98
N PHE A 38 7.22 -0.48 -2.60
CA PHE A 38 8.09 0.40 -3.38
C PHE A 38 9.14 1.12 -2.51
N LEU A 39 8.75 1.62 -1.34
CA LEU A 39 9.67 2.26 -0.39
C LEU A 39 10.73 1.28 0.12
N LYS A 40 10.34 0.05 0.47
CA LYS A 40 11.27 -1.01 0.92
C LYS A 40 12.30 -1.36 -0.14
N MET A 41 11.93 -1.40 -1.43
CA MET A 41 12.87 -1.61 -2.53
C MET A 41 13.93 -0.50 -2.63
N HIS A 42 13.66 0.68 -2.07
CA HIS A 42 14.59 1.82 -2.01
C HIS A 42 15.33 1.94 -0.68
N GLY A 43 15.26 0.92 0.18
CA GLY A 43 16.00 0.87 1.45
C GLY A 43 15.39 1.71 2.56
N VAL A 44 14.12 2.09 2.43
CA VAL A 44 13.37 2.79 3.49
C VAL A 44 12.78 1.76 4.45
N GLU A 45 12.92 2.00 5.74
CA GLU A 45 12.24 1.24 6.79
C GLU A 45 10.78 1.73 6.89
N VAL A 46 9.84 0.81 6.81
CA VAL A 46 8.41 1.15 6.74
C VAL A 46 7.63 0.37 7.79
N LEU A 47 6.86 1.08 8.61
CA LEU A 47 5.78 0.55 9.43
C LEU A 47 4.44 0.98 8.84
N MET A 48 3.47 0.07 8.81
CA MET A 48 2.08 0.36 8.46
C MET A 48 1.21 0.15 9.70
N SER A 49 0.15 0.92 9.83
CA SER A 49 -0.82 0.76 10.92
C SER A 49 -1.58 -0.56 10.81
N ARG A 50 -1.91 -0.99 9.59
CA ARG A 50 -2.45 -2.33 9.32
C ARG A 50 -1.93 -2.88 7.99
N ALA A 51 -1.85 -4.20 7.88
CA ALA A 51 -1.44 -4.90 6.65
C ALA A 51 -2.49 -5.88 6.13
N VAL A 52 -3.59 -6.02 6.85
CA VAL A 52 -4.76 -6.86 6.55
C VAL A 52 -6.05 -6.07 6.84
N ASP A 53 -7.21 -6.67 6.56
CA ASP A 53 -8.50 -6.06 6.92
C ASP A 53 -8.80 -6.30 8.41
N GLU A 54 -8.44 -5.33 9.25
CA GLU A 54 -8.63 -5.34 10.70
C GLU A 54 -9.01 -3.94 11.19
N ASN A 55 -9.58 -3.84 12.40
CA ASN A 55 -9.93 -2.54 12.97
C ASN A 55 -8.65 -1.76 13.29
N ASP A 56 -8.65 -0.51 12.89
CA ASP A 56 -7.49 0.39 13.02
C ASP A 56 -7.95 1.82 13.34
N PRO A 57 -8.27 2.11 14.61
CA PRO A 57 -8.68 3.45 15.01
C PRO A 57 -7.53 4.46 14.83
N VAL A 58 -7.84 5.67 14.38
CA VAL A 58 -6.84 6.73 14.16
C VAL A 58 -5.98 7.03 15.40
N THR A 59 -6.49 6.80 16.60
CA THR A 59 -5.72 6.94 17.86
C THR A 59 -4.61 5.92 17.96
N ASP A 60 -4.85 4.70 17.50
CA ASP A 60 -3.86 3.61 17.52
C ASP A 60 -2.81 3.86 16.44
N GLU A 61 -3.22 4.27 15.23
CA GLU A 61 -2.30 4.72 14.17
C GLU A 61 -1.33 5.81 14.65
N ILE A 62 -1.86 6.86 15.33
CA ILE A 62 -1.05 7.95 15.85
C ILE A 62 -0.05 7.45 16.91
N ASN A 63 -0.49 6.58 17.82
CA ASN A 63 0.36 6.03 18.86
C ASN A 63 1.47 5.16 18.27
N GLU A 64 1.17 4.32 17.30
CA GLU A 64 2.15 3.49 16.58
C GLU A 64 3.13 4.34 15.77
N CYS A 65 2.62 5.35 15.07
CA CYS A 65 3.45 6.31 14.34
C CYS A 65 4.45 6.99 15.29
N ASN A 66 3.98 7.51 16.39
CA ASN A 66 4.82 8.22 17.35
C ASN A 66 5.84 7.29 18.04
N ALA A 67 5.46 6.05 18.36
CA ALA A 67 6.36 5.05 18.91
C ALA A 67 7.44 4.58 17.90
N PHE A 68 7.14 4.58 16.62
CA PHE A 68 8.08 4.22 15.55
C PHE A 68 9.11 5.32 15.26
N GLU A 69 8.81 6.59 15.61
CA GLU A 69 9.65 7.77 15.37
C GLU A 69 10.09 7.89 13.89
N PRO A 70 9.16 8.03 12.94
CA PRO A 70 9.48 8.11 11.52
C PRO A 70 10.02 9.49 11.12
N ASP A 71 10.74 9.55 9.99
CA ASP A 71 11.12 10.82 9.33
C ASP A 71 9.92 11.52 8.70
N LEU A 72 8.96 10.75 8.17
CA LEU A 72 7.73 11.22 7.52
C LEU A 72 6.59 10.22 7.79
N ALA A 73 5.35 10.73 7.79
CA ALA A 73 4.16 9.90 7.82
C ALA A 73 3.17 10.29 6.72
N ILE A 74 2.46 9.31 6.18
CA ILE A 74 1.27 9.53 5.35
C ILE A 74 0.12 8.72 5.91
N ASP A 75 -1.11 9.23 5.73
CA ASP A 75 -2.33 8.46 5.94
C ASP A 75 -3.03 8.31 4.58
N VAL A 76 -3.34 7.08 4.21
CA VAL A 76 -3.90 6.72 2.90
C VAL A 76 -5.39 6.56 3.02
N LEU A 77 -6.10 7.44 2.31
CA LEU A 77 -7.56 7.54 2.28
C LEU A 77 -8.04 7.73 0.85
N ASN A 78 -9.33 7.53 0.65
CA ASN A 78 -10.04 7.89 -0.56
C ASN A 78 -11.28 8.72 -0.20
N ASN A 79 -11.67 9.62 -1.07
CA ASN A 79 -12.68 10.63 -0.80
C ASN A 79 -14.10 10.13 -1.16
N SER A 80 -15.10 10.89 -0.70
CA SER A 80 -16.50 10.72 -1.08
C SER A 80 -17.22 12.07 -1.08
N GLY A 81 -18.44 12.11 -1.61
CA GLY A 81 -19.23 13.34 -1.76
C GLY A 81 -19.33 13.84 -3.19
N CYS A 82 -19.23 12.92 -4.17
CA CYS A 82 -19.39 13.18 -5.61
C CYS A 82 -18.43 14.24 -6.18
N GLY A 83 -17.28 14.45 -5.53
CA GLY A 83 -16.21 15.31 -6.05
C GLY A 83 -15.41 14.60 -7.15
N ASP A 84 -14.31 15.20 -7.60
CA ASP A 84 -13.45 14.71 -8.67
C ASP A 84 -12.00 15.12 -8.40
N GLY A 85 -11.09 14.15 -8.35
CA GLY A 85 -9.65 14.36 -8.29
C GLY A 85 -9.00 14.17 -6.92
N PHE A 86 -7.69 14.03 -6.95
CA PHE A 86 -6.80 13.86 -5.81
C PHE A 86 -6.67 15.12 -4.96
N GLU A 87 -6.65 14.99 -3.66
CA GLU A 87 -6.29 16.08 -2.74
C GLU A 87 -5.43 15.58 -1.58
N THR A 88 -4.63 16.49 -1.02
CA THR A 88 -3.87 16.22 0.21
C THR A 88 -4.22 17.23 1.27
N PHE A 89 -4.13 16.80 2.53
CA PHE A 89 -4.13 17.72 3.67
C PHE A 89 -2.76 17.69 4.33
N CYS A 90 -2.20 18.84 4.60
CA CYS A 90 -0.90 19.01 5.23
C CYS A 90 -0.98 19.93 6.45
N TYR A 91 0.10 20.00 7.23
CA TYR A 91 0.20 20.84 8.41
C TYR A 91 -0.03 22.33 8.05
N CYS A 92 -0.86 23.03 8.81
CA CYS A 92 -1.30 24.38 8.50
C CYS A 92 -0.17 25.42 8.43
N LYS A 93 0.96 25.18 9.11
CA LYS A 93 2.15 26.02 9.03
C LYS A 93 3.11 25.66 7.90
N GLY A 94 2.75 24.66 7.07
CA GLY A 94 3.54 24.24 5.92
C GLY A 94 4.79 23.44 6.28
N GLY A 95 5.97 23.88 5.84
CA GLY A 95 7.22 23.20 6.09
C GLY A 95 7.36 21.90 5.31
N LEU A 96 8.00 20.87 5.90
CA LEU A 96 8.27 19.61 5.23
C LEU A 96 6.98 18.82 4.93
N SER A 97 5.93 18.97 5.73
CA SER A 97 4.60 18.38 5.47
C SER A 97 4.03 18.89 4.15
N LYS A 98 4.08 20.21 3.91
CA LYS A 98 3.62 20.80 2.64
C LYS A 98 4.47 20.31 1.46
N ASN A 99 5.78 20.25 1.63
CA ASN A 99 6.70 19.75 0.59
C ASN A 99 6.42 18.28 0.23
N LEU A 100 6.10 17.46 1.24
CA LEU A 100 5.67 16.07 1.06
C LEU A 100 4.37 15.99 0.25
N ALA A 101 3.36 16.78 0.63
CA ALA A 101 2.08 16.84 -0.06
C ALA A 101 2.23 17.22 -1.53
N GLU A 102 3.00 18.28 -1.83
CA GLU A 102 3.26 18.77 -3.20
C GLU A 102 4.03 17.72 -4.03
N ASN A 103 5.03 17.06 -3.46
CA ASN A 103 5.77 16.00 -4.15
C ASN A 103 4.89 14.78 -4.46
N ILE A 104 4.00 14.40 -3.56
CA ILE A 104 3.03 13.31 -3.78
C ILE A 104 2.05 13.72 -4.89
N GLU A 105 1.49 14.93 -4.82
CA GLU A 105 0.57 15.46 -5.82
C GLU A 105 1.18 15.44 -7.23
N ASP A 106 2.43 15.84 -7.38
CA ASP A 106 3.15 15.81 -8.64
C ASP A 106 3.28 14.40 -9.23
N GLU A 107 3.48 13.38 -8.38
CA GLU A 107 3.59 11.99 -8.84
C GLU A 107 2.20 11.41 -9.17
N VAL A 108 1.16 11.78 -8.43
CA VAL A 108 -0.22 11.37 -8.70
C VAL A 108 -0.73 11.95 -10.01
N LYS A 109 -0.40 13.20 -10.33
CA LYS A 109 -0.69 13.78 -11.66
C LYS A 109 -0.09 12.96 -12.81
N LYS A 110 1.06 12.36 -12.64
CA LYS A 110 1.74 11.55 -13.69
C LYS A 110 1.02 10.26 -14.01
N ILE A 111 0.21 9.72 -13.09
CA ILE A 111 -0.64 8.55 -13.35
C ILE A 111 -1.99 8.91 -13.99
N GLY A 112 -2.22 10.19 -14.26
CA GLY A 112 -3.40 10.68 -14.96
C GLY A 112 -4.52 11.22 -14.08
N GLN A 113 -4.34 11.25 -12.74
CA GLN A 113 -5.33 11.83 -11.84
C GLN A 113 -5.23 13.36 -11.85
N ASN A 114 -6.38 14.04 -11.93
CA ASN A 114 -6.44 15.48 -11.72
C ASN A 114 -6.25 15.84 -10.25
N SER A 115 -5.82 17.05 -9.98
CA SER A 115 -5.53 17.51 -8.63
C SER A 115 -6.46 18.61 -8.16
N ARG A 116 -6.86 18.52 -6.91
CA ARG A 116 -7.58 19.55 -6.15
C ARG A 116 -6.62 20.36 -5.26
N GLY A 117 -5.33 20.03 -5.31
CA GLY A 117 -4.26 20.71 -4.60
C GLY A 117 -4.02 20.25 -3.16
N CYS A 118 -2.91 20.77 -2.62
CA CYS A 118 -2.58 20.62 -1.22
C CYS A 118 -3.39 21.61 -0.38
N LYS A 119 -4.05 21.13 0.66
CA LYS A 119 -4.96 21.86 1.52
C LYS A 119 -4.52 21.86 2.97
N THR A 120 -5.03 22.82 3.70
CA THR A 120 -4.99 22.84 5.17
C THR A 120 -6.41 22.98 5.69
N LYS A 121 -6.70 22.41 6.85
CA LYS A 121 -8.00 22.55 7.50
C LYS A 121 -7.78 22.79 8.98
N LEU A 122 -8.32 23.90 9.48
CA LEU A 122 -8.25 24.26 10.90
C LEU A 122 -9.52 23.82 11.62
N GLY A 123 -9.36 23.33 12.83
CA GLY A 123 -10.43 23.12 13.78
C GLY A 123 -10.82 24.43 14.48
N SER A 124 -11.86 24.37 15.31
CA SER A 124 -12.35 25.52 16.08
C SER A 124 -11.33 26.11 17.05
N SER A 125 -10.34 25.31 17.46
CA SER A 125 -9.21 25.74 18.32
C SER A 125 -8.11 26.50 17.59
N GLY A 126 -8.17 26.57 16.23
CA GLY A 126 -7.10 27.15 15.41
C GLY A 126 -5.91 26.20 15.15
N SER A 127 -5.96 24.95 15.64
CA SER A 127 -5.02 23.88 15.30
C SER A 127 -5.52 23.06 14.11
N ASP A 128 -4.65 22.21 13.54
CA ASP A 128 -5.07 21.32 12.46
C ASP A 128 -6.29 20.48 12.85
N TYR A 129 -7.26 20.38 11.95
CA TYR A 129 -8.51 19.65 12.17
C TYR A 129 -8.26 18.15 12.33
N TYR A 130 -7.46 17.58 11.43
CA TYR A 130 -7.20 16.14 11.40
C TYR A 130 -6.22 15.74 12.50
N ALA A 131 -6.63 14.77 13.32
CA ALA A 131 -5.82 14.28 14.45
C ALA A 131 -4.48 13.72 13.97
N PHE A 132 -4.47 12.93 12.89
CA PHE A 132 -3.24 12.36 12.33
C PHE A 132 -2.19 13.45 12.02
N ILE A 133 -2.57 14.60 11.44
CA ILE A 133 -1.65 15.71 11.17
C ILE A 133 -1.26 16.45 12.44
N ARG A 134 -2.19 16.59 13.37
CA ARG A 134 -2.04 17.42 14.59
C ARG A 134 -1.20 16.73 15.67
N GLU A 135 -1.33 15.39 15.81
CA GLU A 135 -0.85 14.64 16.97
C GLU A 135 0.34 13.74 16.67
N THR A 136 0.70 13.54 15.40
CA THR A 136 1.97 12.89 15.02
C THR A 136 3.15 13.84 15.26
N ILE A 137 4.27 13.28 15.75
CA ILE A 137 5.50 14.05 16.07
C ILE A 137 6.38 14.33 14.85
N CYS A 138 6.08 13.72 13.70
CA CYS A 138 6.79 13.90 12.44
C CYS A 138 5.97 14.71 11.43
N PRO A 139 6.57 15.23 10.35
CA PRO A 139 5.81 15.79 9.23
C PRO A 139 4.88 14.73 8.62
N ALA A 140 3.58 15.00 8.67
CA ALA A 140 2.53 14.08 8.24
C ALA A 140 1.61 14.73 7.19
N VAL A 141 1.04 13.90 6.31
CA VAL A 141 0.00 14.30 5.34
C VAL A 141 -1.10 13.24 5.26
N ILE A 142 -2.30 13.67 4.90
CA ILE A 142 -3.39 12.80 4.50
C ILE A 142 -3.48 12.84 2.97
N CYS A 143 -3.56 11.67 2.33
CA CYS A 143 -3.74 11.50 0.89
C CYS A 143 -5.16 11.01 0.63
N GLU A 144 -5.93 11.76 -0.16
CA GLU A 144 -7.27 11.42 -0.62
C GLU A 144 -7.20 11.08 -2.11
N GLY A 145 -7.14 9.78 -2.44
CA GLY A 145 -6.79 9.26 -3.77
C GLY A 145 -7.75 9.65 -4.87
N CYS A 146 -9.00 9.21 -4.75
CA CYS A 146 -10.09 9.54 -5.66
C CYS A 146 -11.42 9.56 -4.93
N PHE A 147 -12.46 10.11 -5.58
CA PHE A 147 -13.83 10.06 -5.06
C PHE A 147 -14.49 8.74 -5.48
N ILE A 148 -14.58 7.79 -4.55
CA ILE A 148 -15.05 6.42 -4.82
C ILE A 148 -16.54 6.34 -5.15
N ASP A 149 -17.29 7.40 -4.91
CA ASP A 149 -18.72 7.55 -5.22
C ASP A 149 -18.99 8.35 -6.51
N ASN A 150 -17.94 8.83 -7.21
CA ASN A 150 -18.06 9.49 -8.50
C ASN A 150 -17.76 8.51 -9.63
N GLU A 151 -18.74 8.28 -10.52
CA GLU A 151 -18.63 7.32 -11.63
C GLU A 151 -17.48 7.60 -12.60
N THR A 152 -17.08 8.86 -12.73
CA THR A 152 -15.98 9.26 -13.61
C THR A 152 -14.63 9.14 -12.89
N ASP A 153 -14.53 9.69 -11.70
CA ASP A 153 -13.28 9.73 -10.95
C ASP A 153 -12.83 8.31 -10.53
N VAL A 154 -13.76 7.45 -10.12
CA VAL A 154 -13.43 6.08 -9.73
C VAL A 154 -12.73 5.26 -10.82
N LYS A 155 -12.86 5.62 -12.09
CA LYS A 155 -12.21 4.91 -13.22
C LYS A 155 -10.68 4.94 -13.16
N ILE A 156 -10.10 5.89 -12.40
CA ILE A 156 -8.64 5.93 -12.18
C ILE A 156 -8.18 4.86 -11.19
N ALA A 157 -9.07 4.29 -10.37
CA ALA A 157 -8.78 3.34 -9.30
C ALA A 157 -9.65 2.05 -9.36
N ASP A 158 -10.35 1.79 -10.48
CA ASP A 158 -11.32 0.69 -10.63
C ASP A 158 -10.71 -0.70 -10.72
N THR A 159 -9.39 -0.81 -10.84
CA THR A 159 -8.65 -2.08 -10.82
C THR A 159 -7.53 -2.07 -9.78
N LYS A 160 -7.13 -3.26 -9.33
CA LYS A 160 -6.02 -3.39 -8.36
C LYS A 160 -4.70 -2.82 -8.91
N GLU A 161 -4.46 -2.92 -10.21
CA GLU A 161 -3.27 -2.36 -10.88
C GLU A 161 -3.28 -0.83 -10.80
N LYS A 162 -4.43 -0.20 -11.04
CA LYS A 162 -4.60 1.25 -10.94
C LYS A 162 -4.47 1.73 -9.49
N GLN A 163 -5.06 1.02 -8.52
CA GLN A 163 -4.89 1.30 -7.10
C GLN A 163 -3.41 1.21 -6.68
N LYS A 164 -2.69 0.17 -7.12
CA LYS A 164 -1.24 0.06 -6.88
C LYS A 164 -0.45 1.22 -7.49
N ALA A 165 -0.89 1.77 -8.62
CA ALA A 165 -0.24 2.93 -9.22
C ALA A 165 -0.29 4.17 -8.32
N PHE A 166 -1.39 4.38 -7.58
CA PHE A 166 -1.45 5.41 -6.54
C PHE A 166 -0.42 5.18 -5.43
N GLY A 167 -0.36 3.97 -4.88
CA GLY A 167 0.64 3.64 -3.86
C GLY A 167 2.08 3.87 -4.32
N VAL A 168 2.40 3.51 -5.56
CA VAL A 168 3.72 3.80 -6.15
C VAL A 168 3.94 5.30 -6.31
N ALA A 169 2.92 6.07 -6.70
CA ALA A 169 3.02 7.53 -6.80
C ALA A 169 3.28 8.17 -5.43
N TYR A 170 2.57 7.73 -4.38
CA TYR A 170 2.83 8.18 -3.00
C TYR A 170 4.28 7.89 -2.59
N ALA A 171 4.75 6.68 -2.82
CA ALA A 171 6.13 6.29 -2.51
C ALA A 171 7.17 7.16 -3.23
N LYS A 172 6.95 7.48 -4.50
CA LYS A 172 7.83 8.36 -5.28
C LYS A 172 7.87 9.77 -4.69
N GLY A 173 6.73 10.33 -4.30
CA GLY A 173 6.65 11.63 -3.63
C GLY A 173 7.39 11.65 -2.30
N ILE A 174 7.26 10.57 -1.50
CA ILE A 174 8.00 10.37 -0.25
C ILE A 174 9.52 10.32 -0.51
N LEU A 175 9.97 9.49 -1.48
CA LEU A 175 11.39 9.38 -1.82
C LEU A 175 11.99 10.71 -2.25
N ARG A 176 11.28 11.49 -3.07
CA ARG A 176 11.69 12.85 -3.46
C ARG A 176 11.85 13.75 -2.24
N THR A 177 10.92 13.70 -1.30
CA THR A 177 10.96 14.50 -0.07
C THR A 177 12.13 14.11 0.82
N LEU A 178 12.44 12.82 0.88
CA LEU A 178 13.60 12.30 1.64
C LEU A 178 14.95 12.48 0.92
N GLY A 179 14.96 12.97 -0.33
CA GLY A 179 16.17 13.11 -1.12
C GLY A 179 16.76 11.77 -1.58
N ILE A 180 15.94 10.72 -1.67
CA ILE A 180 16.36 9.38 -2.13
C ILE A 180 16.11 9.26 -3.63
N SER A 181 17.14 8.87 -4.38
CA SER A 181 17.05 8.70 -5.83
C SER A 181 16.11 7.55 -6.19
N ILE A 182 15.14 7.81 -7.05
CA ILE A 182 14.22 6.81 -7.57
C ILE A 182 14.94 5.99 -8.64
N LYS A 183 15.03 4.69 -8.42
CA LYS A 183 15.55 3.73 -9.41
C LYS A 183 14.39 3.27 -10.28
N GLU A 184 14.24 3.81 -11.47
CA GLU A 184 13.14 3.49 -12.39
C GLU A 184 13.11 2.04 -12.88
N ASN A 185 14.25 1.33 -12.79
CA ASN A 185 14.43 -0.05 -13.26
C ASN A 185 14.55 -1.08 -12.13
N ILE A 186 13.92 -0.85 -10.99
CA ILE A 186 13.62 -1.97 -10.10
C ILE A 186 12.35 -2.64 -10.65
N SER A 187 12.43 -3.19 -11.88
CA SER A 187 11.56 -4.32 -12.22
C SER A 187 11.67 -5.29 -11.07
N GLN A 188 10.54 -5.78 -10.57
CA GLN A 188 10.44 -6.91 -9.64
C GLN A 188 11.68 -7.77 -9.80
N SER A 189 12.45 -7.94 -8.73
CA SER A 189 13.82 -8.43 -8.77
C SER A 189 13.95 -9.58 -9.76
N GLU A 190 15.10 -9.71 -10.41
CA GLU A 190 15.40 -10.87 -11.26
C GLU A 190 15.17 -12.21 -10.53
N SER A 191 15.07 -12.19 -9.18
CA SER A 191 14.60 -13.29 -8.36
C SER A 191 13.16 -13.71 -8.67
N ASP A 192 12.23 -12.78 -8.93
CA ASP A 192 10.84 -13.14 -9.24
C ASP A 192 10.68 -13.60 -10.69
N LYS A 193 11.53 -13.13 -11.62
CA LYS A 193 11.58 -13.69 -12.99
C LYS A 193 12.18 -15.08 -13.07
N LYS A 194 12.94 -15.50 -12.06
CA LYS A 194 13.49 -16.87 -11.92
C LYS A 194 12.79 -17.71 -10.86
N ALA A 195 11.98 -17.09 -9.99
CA ALA A 195 11.22 -17.81 -8.99
C ALA A 195 10.11 -18.62 -9.66
N LYS A 196 10.19 -19.94 -9.53
CA LYS A 196 9.10 -20.85 -9.90
C LYS A 196 8.37 -21.23 -8.64
N TYR A 197 7.10 -20.91 -8.59
CA TYR A 197 6.22 -21.33 -7.50
C TYR A 197 5.61 -22.67 -7.84
N TYR A 198 5.77 -23.65 -6.95
CA TYR A 198 5.20 -24.96 -7.10
C TYR A 198 4.07 -25.14 -6.10
N VAL A 199 2.91 -25.55 -6.59
CA VAL A 199 1.80 -25.95 -5.73
C VAL A 199 1.87 -27.44 -5.56
N GLN A 200 2.12 -27.91 -4.34
CA GLN A 200 2.17 -29.34 -4.03
C GLN A 200 0.76 -29.86 -3.76
N VAL A 201 0.27 -30.75 -4.60
CA VAL A 201 -1.08 -31.34 -4.49
C VAL A 201 -1.10 -32.68 -3.75
N GLY A 202 0.04 -33.12 -3.22
CA GLY A 202 0.16 -34.34 -2.40
C GLY A 202 1.60 -34.73 -2.15
N ALA A 203 1.82 -35.55 -1.13
CA ALA A 203 3.08 -36.23 -0.85
C ALA A 203 2.80 -37.73 -0.62
N TYR A 204 3.55 -38.60 -1.31
CA TYR A 204 3.29 -40.04 -1.32
C TYR A 204 4.58 -40.79 -1.03
N SER A 205 4.50 -41.82 -0.20
CA SER A 205 5.60 -42.75 0.07
C SER A 205 5.78 -43.81 -1.04
N SER A 206 4.76 -44.03 -1.87
CA SER A 206 4.77 -44.93 -3.01
C SER A 206 4.84 -44.15 -4.33
N LYS A 207 5.79 -44.53 -5.18
CA LYS A 207 5.95 -43.98 -6.53
C LYS A 207 4.68 -44.17 -7.37
N GLU A 208 4.05 -45.33 -7.30
CA GLU A 208 2.83 -45.66 -8.03
C GLU A 208 1.67 -44.72 -7.67
N ASN A 209 1.50 -44.40 -6.36
CA ASN A 209 0.44 -43.49 -5.90
C ASN A 209 0.73 -42.08 -6.34
N ALA A 210 1.98 -41.63 -6.37
CA ALA A 210 2.38 -40.31 -6.89
C ALA A 210 2.10 -40.23 -8.40
N GLU A 211 2.39 -41.27 -9.18
CA GLU A 211 2.13 -41.32 -10.63
C GLU A 211 0.62 -41.28 -10.93
N LYS A 212 -0.20 -42.03 -10.14
CA LYS A 212 -1.67 -41.94 -10.25
C LYS A 212 -2.20 -40.55 -9.99
N GLN A 213 -1.66 -39.81 -8.99
CA GLN A 213 -2.07 -38.43 -8.70
C GLN A 213 -1.57 -37.48 -9.78
N LEU A 214 -0.40 -37.66 -10.31
CA LEU A 214 0.11 -36.87 -11.44
C LEU A 214 -0.80 -37.02 -12.67
N GLN A 215 -1.26 -38.23 -12.97
CA GLN A 215 -2.18 -38.45 -14.09
C GLN A 215 -3.51 -37.75 -13.87
N LYS A 216 -4.09 -37.84 -12.64
CA LYS A 216 -5.31 -37.10 -12.30
C LYS A 216 -5.16 -35.59 -12.47
N ALA A 217 -4.01 -35.02 -12.10
CA ALA A 217 -3.76 -33.61 -12.29
C ALA A 217 -3.73 -33.23 -13.77
N LYS A 218 -3.09 -34.04 -14.62
CA LYS A 218 -3.04 -33.84 -16.06
C LYS A 218 -4.43 -33.95 -16.70
N ASP A 219 -5.23 -34.93 -16.30
CA ASP A 219 -6.60 -35.14 -16.77
C ASP A 219 -7.52 -33.99 -16.34
N ALA A 220 -7.20 -33.32 -15.23
CA ALA A 220 -7.90 -32.10 -14.75
C ALA A 220 -7.43 -30.80 -15.44
N GLY A 221 -6.57 -30.89 -16.49
CA GLY A 221 -6.16 -29.74 -17.29
C GLY A 221 -4.79 -29.15 -16.94
N PHE A 222 -4.06 -29.69 -15.95
CA PHE A 222 -2.70 -29.24 -15.61
C PHE A 222 -1.66 -30.02 -16.45
N ALA A 223 -1.58 -29.72 -17.73
CA ALA A 223 -0.78 -30.49 -18.70
C ALA A 223 0.72 -30.51 -18.37
N ASP A 224 1.24 -29.49 -17.71
CA ASP A 224 2.63 -29.32 -17.29
C ASP A 224 2.93 -29.86 -15.87
N ALA A 225 1.96 -30.52 -15.22
CA ALA A 225 2.16 -31.13 -13.92
C ALA A 225 3.31 -32.14 -13.94
N PHE A 226 4.14 -32.16 -12.91
CA PHE A 226 5.28 -33.05 -12.79
C PHE A 226 5.44 -33.62 -11.37
N MET A 227 6.20 -34.69 -11.24
CA MET A 227 6.53 -35.32 -9.98
C MET A 227 7.99 -35.01 -9.62
N ARG A 228 8.24 -34.64 -8.35
CA ARG A 228 9.60 -34.47 -7.80
C ARG A 228 9.87 -35.50 -6.71
N VAL A 229 11.00 -36.20 -6.81
CA VAL A 229 11.47 -37.05 -5.74
C VAL A 229 12.29 -36.23 -4.74
N VAL A 230 11.89 -36.29 -3.47
CA VAL A 230 12.63 -35.64 -2.37
C VAL A 230 13.24 -36.73 -1.51
N ALA A 231 14.56 -36.74 -1.41
CA ALA A 231 15.25 -37.64 -0.49
C ALA A 231 14.90 -37.23 0.97
N GLN A 232 14.54 -38.22 1.80
CA GLN A 232 14.41 -37.96 3.23
C GLN A 232 15.82 -37.74 3.80
N THR A 233 16.11 -36.50 4.20
CA THR A 233 17.26 -36.21 5.05
C THR A 233 16.91 -36.70 6.45
N ASN A 234 17.54 -37.80 6.90
CA ASN A 234 17.49 -38.19 8.29
C ASN A 234 18.18 -37.11 9.13
N SER A 235 17.38 -36.18 9.71
CA SER A 235 17.85 -35.41 10.86
C SER A 235 17.90 -36.36 12.08
N ARG A 236 19.08 -36.94 12.32
CA ARG A 236 19.39 -37.55 13.61
C ARG A 236 19.83 -36.44 14.57
N THR A 237 19.19 -36.46 15.71
CA THR A 237 19.44 -35.86 17.02
C THR A 237 19.12 -34.37 17.13
#